data_a9f3ca4010d30af5cefcb1f699989157
#
_entry.id   a9f3ca4010d30af5cefcb1f699989157
#
_cell.length_a   1.000
_cell.length_b   1.000
_cell.length_c   1.000
_cell.angle_alpha   90.00
_cell.angle_beta   90.00
_cell.angle_gamma   90.00
#
_symmetry.space_group_name_H-M   'P 1'
#
loop_
_entity.id
_entity.type
_entity.pdbx_description
1 polymer ?
#
loop_
_entity_poly.entity_id
_entity_poly.type
_entity_poly.pdbx_seq_one_letter_code
_entity_poly.pdbx_strand_id
1 'polypeptide(L)'
;MSARKPFDKKLYEKYDKLARVATKAHLKKKGFTAVDHHDKYAQDLIASKTDEWGVNYSDPFCVECEVKIVWSGPNFPYDTVQLPQRKRKFFKELTLFYIWNKELTHAVMFWSQKIKHLKPVEVKNKYVGRGEYFYQIPLDLTTIIKR
;
A
#
# COMPACT_ATOMS: atom_id res chain seq x y z
N MET A 1 20.96 -15.46 -16.82
CA MET A 1 19.53 -15.67 -17.05
C MET A 1 18.73 -15.03 -15.94
N SER A 2 17.67 -14.32 -16.28
CA SER A 2 16.82 -13.68 -15.28
C SER A 2 16.08 -14.71 -14.44
N ALA A 3 16.21 -14.61 -13.12
CA ALA A 3 15.50 -15.45 -12.17
C ALA A 3 14.18 -14.83 -11.69
N ARG A 4 13.86 -13.64 -12.15
CA ARG A 4 12.65 -12.91 -11.78
C ARG A 4 11.80 -12.61 -13.00
N LYS A 5 10.50 -12.40 -12.75
CA LYS A 5 9.62 -11.84 -13.76
C LYS A 5 10.16 -10.46 -14.15
N PRO A 6 10.30 -10.16 -15.45
CA PRO A 6 10.78 -8.86 -15.88
C PRO A 6 9.92 -7.71 -15.34
N PHE A 7 10.60 -6.66 -14.91
CA PHE A 7 9.93 -5.45 -14.44
C PHE A 7 9.45 -4.61 -15.63
N ASP A 8 8.16 -4.30 -15.66
CA ASP A 8 7.58 -3.45 -16.68
C ASP A 8 7.44 -2.02 -16.14
N LYS A 9 8.37 -1.16 -16.49
CA LYS A 9 8.43 0.21 -16.03
C LYS A 9 7.18 1.02 -16.40
N LYS A 10 6.70 0.86 -17.65
CA LYS A 10 5.53 1.61 -18.13
C LYS A 10 4.27 1.21 -17.36
N LEU A 11 4.10 -0.09 -17.14
CA LEU A 11 2.97 -0.61 -16.39
C LEU A 11 3.02 -0.14 -14.93
N TYR A 12 4.21 -0.19 -14.32
CA TYR A 12 4.43 0.29 -12.97
C TYR A 12 4.06 1.77 -12.83
N GLU A 13 4.60 2.61 -13.72
CA GLU A 13 4.35 4.06 -13.67
C GLU A 13 2.86 4.39 -13.83
N LYS A 14 2.17 3.68 -14.72
CA LYS A 14 0.73 3.84 -14.94
C LYS A 14 -0.04 3.55 -13.65
N TYR A 15 0.19 2.39 -13.04
CA TYR A 15 -0.56 1.99 -11.86
C TYR A 15 -0.15 2.75 -10.60
N ASP A 16 1.11 3.15 -10.49
CA ASP A 16 1.57 3.99 -9.37
C ASP A 16 0.81 5.32 -9.37
N LYS A 17 0.73 5.96 -10.51
CA LYS A 17 -0.01 7.22 -10.66
C LYS A 17 -1.49 7.07 -10.31
N LEU A 18 -2.12 6.00 -10.83
CA LEU A 18 -3.54 5.73 -10.58
C LEU A 18 -3.81 5.43 -9.10
N ALA A 19 -2.91 4.67 -8.46
CA ALA A 19 -3.02 4.37 -7.04
C ALA A 19 -2.94 5.64 -6.19
N ARG A 20 -2.03 6.55 -6.53
CA ARG A 20 -1.90 7.83 -5.81
C ARG A 20 -3.18 8.66 -5.92
N VAL A 21 -3.74 8.76 -7.12
CA VAL A 21 -4.98 9.52 -7.36
C VAL A 21 -6.13 8.92 -6.56
N ALA A 22 -6.31 7.59 -6.60
CA ALA A 22 -7.38 6.92 -5.89
C ALA A 22 -7.24 7.06 -4.37
N THR A 23 -6.03 6.93 -3.87
CA THR A 23 -5.73 7.05 -2.43
C THR A 23 -5.98 8.46 -1.92
N LYS A 24 -5.51 9.47 -2.65
CA LYS A 24 -5.77 10.88 -2.30
C LYS A 24 -7.28 11.16 -2.25
N ALA A 25 -8.03 10.65 -3.22
CA ALA A 25 -9.47 10.87 -3.28
C ALA A 25 -10.19 10.21 -2.09
N HIS A 26 -9.81 9.00 -1.73
CA HIS A 26 -10.39 8.31 -0.58
C HIS A 26 -10.07 9.03 0.73
N LEU A 27 -8.82 9.44 0.91
CA LEU A 27 -8.41 10.19 2.11
C LEU A 27 -9.15 11.52 2.23
N LYS A 28 -9.37 12.21 1.10
CA LYS A 28 -10.13 13.46 1.09
C LYS A 28 -11.56 13.26 1.59
N LYS A 29 -12.21 12.17 1.20
CA LYS A 29 -13.55 11.84 1.69
C LYS A 29 -13.57 11.65 3.21
N LYS A 30 -12.44 11.22 3.79
CA LYS A 30 -12.31 11.00 5.23
C LYS A 30 -11.81 12.24 5.99
N GLY A 31 -11.66 13.37 5.30
CA GLY A 31 -11.23 14.62 5.90
C GLY A 31 -9.73 14.84 5.93
N PHE A 32 -8.97 14.04 5.19
CA PHE A 32 -7.51 14.17 5.13
C PHE A 32 -7.07 14.77 3.81
N THR A 33 -6.04 15.61 3.86
CA THR A 33 -5.33 16.06 2.67
C THR A 33 -4.05 15.27 2.54
N ALA A 34 -3.83 14.65 1.39
CA ALA A 34 -2.63 13.88 1.11
C ALA A 34 -1.86 14.51 -0.03
N VAL A 35 -0.55 14.61 0.14
CA VAL A 35 0.38 15.17 -0.85
C VAL A 35 1.51 14.17 -1.08
N ASP A 36 2.16 14.27 -2.24
CA ASP A 36 3.30 13.42 -2.54
C ASP A 36 4.42 13.70 -1.54
N HIS A 37 5.08 12.62 -1.09
CA HIS A 37 6.21 12.75 -0.19
C HIS A 37 7.37 13.41 -0.93
N HIS A 38 8.05 14.35 -0.28
CA HIS A 38 9.18 15.06 -0.88
C HIS A 38 10.41 14.17 -1.10
N ASP A 39 10.52 13.06 -0.36
CA ASP A 39 11.59 12.08 -0.53
C ASP A 39 11.08 10.90 -1.34
N LYS A 40 11.60 10.71 -2.55
CA LYS A 40 11.17 9.63 -3.45
C LYS A 40 11.51 8.23 -2.95
N TYR A 41 12.38 8.10 -1.95
CA TYR A 41 12.73 6.81 -1.35
C TYR A 41 11.93 6.49 -0.10
N ALA A 42 11.14 7.45 0.37
CA ALA A 42 10.22 7.26 1.48
C ALA A 42 8.87 6.73 0.99
N GLN A 43 7.86 6.80 1.86
CA GLN A 43 6.49 6.43 1.51
C GLN A 43 5.98 7.35 0.39
N ASP A 44 4.92 6.90 -0.30
CA ASP A 44 4.38 7.60 -1.46
C ASP A 44 3.78 8.96 -1.11
N LEU A 45 3.03 9.04 -0.01
CA LEU A 45 2.26 10.21 0.36
C LEU A 45 2.44 10.55 1.83
N ILE A 46 2.17 11.83 2.14
CA ILE A 46 2.00 12.31 3.52
C ILE A 46 0.57 12.84 3.62
N ALA A 47 -0.16 12.41 4.65
CA ALA A 47 -1.54 12.82 4.89
C ALA A 47 -1.68 13.49 6.24
N SER A 48 -2.57 14.47 6.32
CA SER A 48 -2.89 15.18 7.55
C SER A 48 -4.31 15.74 7.46
N LYS A 49 -4.92 16.03 8.61
CA LYS A 49 -6.18 16.74 8.63
C LYS A 49 -5.90 18.24 8.54
N THR A 50 -6.67 18.91 7.70
CA THR A 50 -6.62 20.37 7.59
C THR A 50 -8.00 20.94 7.90
N ASP A 51 -8.01 22.15 8.47
CA ASP A 51 -9.25 22.89 8.67
C ASP A 51 -9.67 23.59 7.37
N GLU A 52 -10.79 24.33 7.43
CA GLU A 52 -11.32 25.07 6.28
C GLU A 52 -10.37 26.16 5.76
N TRP A 53 -9.40 26.55 6.58
CA TRP A 53 -8.40 27.56 6.23
C TRP A 53 -7.10 26.97 5.70
N GLY A 54 -7.04 25.63 5.56
CA GLY A 54 -5.86 24.93 5.08
C GLY A 54 -4.77 24.72 6.13
N VAL A 55 -5.08 24.96 7.41
CA VAL A 55 -4.12 24.75 8.51
C VAL A 55 -4.20 23.32 9.01
N ASN A 56 -3.05 22.64 9.11
CA ASN A 56 -2.97 21.29 9.66
C ASN A 56 -3.27 21.32 11.16
N TYR A 57 -4.17 20.45 11.62
CA TYR A 57 -4.52 20.37 13.04
C TYR A 57 -4.35 18.97 13.62
N SER A 58 -3.73 18.06 12.90
CA SER A 58 -3.38 16.74 13.38
C SER A 58 -1.97 16.37 12.95
N ASP A 59 -1.34 15.46 13.69
CA ASP A 59 -0.04 14.94 13.31
C ASP A 59 -0.15 14.25 11.95
N PRO A 60 0.80 14.50 11.03
CA PRO A 60 0.81 13.82 9.75
C PRO A 60 1.17 12.35 9.89
N PHE A 61 0.70 11.55 8.95
CA PHE A 61 1.12 10.16 8.82
C PHE A 61 1.49 9.87 7.37
N CYS A 62 2.26 8.82 7.17
CA CYS A 62 2.70 8.43 5.84
C CYS A 62 1.72 7.43 5.22
N VAL A 63 1.69 7.37 3.90
CA VAL A 63 0.81 6.48 3.15
C VAL A 63 1.59 5.80 2.04
N GLU A 64 1.48 4.49 1.97
CA GLU A 64 1.96 3.69 0.85
C GLU A 64 0.76 3.20 0.06
N CYS A 65 0.82 3.24 -1.26
CA CYS A 65 -0.27 2.79 -2.10
C CYS A 65 0.26 2.03 -3.32
N GLU A 66 -0.45 0.98 -3.69
CA GLU A 66 -0.12 0.19 -4.87
C GLU A 66 -1.38 -0.44 -5.45
N VAL A 67 -1.27 -0.95 -6.68
CA VAL A 67 -2.32 -1.73 -7.34
C VAL A 67 -1.89 -3.18 -7.43
N LYS A 68 -2.76 -4.08 -6.95
CA LYS A 68 -2.57 -5.52 -7.14
C LYS A 68 -3.33 -5.93 -8.40
N ILE A 69 -2.62 -5.99 -9.53
CA ILE A 69 -3.25 -6.21 -10.85
C ILE A 69 -3.96 -7.55 -10.98
N VAL A 70 -3.59 -8.54 -10.18
CA VAL A 70 -4.24 -9.85 -10.18
C VAL A 70 -5.54 -9.88 -9.38
N TRP A 71 -5.85 -8.79 -8.66
CA TRP A 71 -7.10 -8.68 -7.93
C TRP A 71 -8.09 -7.84 -8.75
N SER A 72 -9.12 -8.51 -9.27
CA SER A 72 -10.24 -7.88 -9.98
C SER A 72 -11.53 -8.09 -9.19
N GLY A 73 -12.41 -7.10 -9.19
CA GLY A 73 -13.68 -7.16 -8.47
C GLY A 73 -13.55 -6.76 -7.00
N PRO A 74 -14.69 -6.78 -6.27
CA PRO A 74 -14.76 -6.25 -4.91
C PRO A 74 -14.16 -7.17 -3.84
N ASN A 75 -14.17 -8.47 -4.05
CA ASN A 75 -13.74 -9.44 -3.05
C ASN A 75 -12.26 -9.73 -3.17
N PHE A 76 -11.51 -9.54 -2.08
CA PHE A 76 -10.11 -9.88 -2.05
C PHE A 76 -9.97 -11.41 -2.15
N PRO A 77 -9.23 -11.92 -3.17
CA PRO A 77 -9.28 -13.35 -3.51
C PRO A 77 -8.36 -14.26 -2.69
N TYR A 78 -7.66 -13.71 -1.71
CA TYR A 78 -6.66 -14.45 -0.93
C TYR A 78 -6.99 -14.44 0.56
N ASP A 79 -6.47 -15.42 1.30
CA ASP A 79 -6.67 -15.51 2.75
C ASP A 79 -5.82 -14.50 3.52
N THR A 80 -4.70 -14.10 2.94
CA THR A 80 -3.80 -13.14 3.57
C THR A 80 -3.35 -12.09 2.55
N VAL A 81 -3.01 -10.92 3.06
CA VAL A 81 -2.36 -9.87 2.26
C VAL A 81 -0.86 -10.05 2.39
N GLN A 82 -0.15 -10.16 1.28
CA GLN A 82 1.30 -10.31 1.28
C GLN A 82 1.98 -8.97 1.08
N LEU A 83 2.83 -8.60 2.05
CA LEU A 83 3.63 -7.39 1.99
C LEU A 83 5.10 -7.78 1.96
N PRO A 84 5.87 -7.37 0.92
CA PRO A 84 7.29 -7.71 0.84
C PRO A 84 8.07 -7.21 2.06
N GLN A 85 9.01 -8.02 2.56
CA GLN A 85 9.83 -7.68 3.72
C GLN A 85 10.57 -6.34 3.55
N ARG A 86 10.94 -5.97 2.33
CA ARG A 86 11.60 -4.69 2.05
C ARG A 86 10.80 -3.48 2.49
N LYS A 87 9.47 -3.62 2.65
CA LYS A 87 8.59 -2.55 3.14
C LYS A 87 8.71 -2.33 4.65
N ARG A 88 9.43 -3.19 5.35
CA ARG A 88 9.68 -3.08 6.79
C ARG A 88 10.28 -1.72 7.17
N LYS A 89 11.06 -1.11 6.29
CA LYS A 89 11.63 0.22 6.53
C LYS A 89 10.58 1.29 6.84
N PHE A 90 9.33 1.09 6.38
CA PHE A 90 8.23 2.03 6.59
C PHE A 90 7.52 1.83 7.93
N PHE A 91 7.87 0.79 8.70
CA PHE A 91 7.25 0.53 10.01
C PHE A 91 7.78 1.43 11.12
N LYS A 92 8.85 2.17 10.86
CA LYS A 92 9.43 3.12 11.83
C LYS A 92 8.49 4.29 12.10
N GLU A 93 7.69 4.63 11.12
CA GLU A 93 6.73 5.73 11.20
C GLU A 93 5.31 5.17 11.05
N LEU A 94 4.32 5.93 11.53
CA LEU A 94 2.93 5.55 11.32
C LEU A 94 2.62 5.61 9.84
N THR A 95 2.39 4.47 9.24
CA THR A 95 2.13 4.34 7.80
C THR A 95 0.83 3.59 7.56
N LEU A 96 -0.02 4.17 6.72
CA LEU A 96 -1.24 3.55 6.24
C LEU A 96 -0.96 2.95 4.86
N PHE A 97 -1.24 1.67 4.69
CA PHE A 97 -1.04 0.97 3.42
C PHE A 97 -2.39 0.82 2.72
N TYR A 98 -2.41 1.12 1.42
CA TYR A 98 -3.54 0.87 0.52
C TYR A 98 -3.08 -0.08 -0.57
N ILE A 99 -3.79 -1.17 -0.75
CA ILE A 99 -3.57 -2.08 -1.87
C ILE A 99 -4.87 -2.14 -2.66
N TRP A 100 -4.88 -1.50 -3.82
CA TRP A 100 -6.05 -1.37 -4.67
C TRP A 100 -6.23 -2.58 -5.57
N ASN A 101 -7.49 -2.89 -5.90
CA ASN A 101 -7.78 -3.82 -6.97
C ASN A 101 -7.43 -3.18 -8.32
N LYS A 102 -7.43 -4.00 -9.38
CA LYS A 102 -7.09 -3.55 -10.73
C LYS A 102 -7.94 -2.38 -11.21
N GLU A 103 -9.23 -2.38 -10.87
CA GLU A 103 -10.17 -1.34 -11.28
C GLU A 103 -10.12 -0.09 -10.41
N LEU A 104 -9.37 -0.09 -9.32
CA LEU A 104 -9.29 1.03 -8.37
C LEU A 104 -10.64 1.37 -7.73
N THR A 105 -11.48 0.37 -7.56
CA THR A 105 -12.79 0.52 -6.93
C THR A 105 -12.80 0.11 -5.46
N HIS A 106 -11.91 -0.81 -5.09
CA HIS A 106 -11.79 -1.33 -3.73
C HIS A 106 -10.33 -1.44 -3.34
N ALA A 107 -10.04 -1.28 -2.06
CA ALA A 107 -8.70 -1.45 -1.54
C ALA A 107 -8.70 -2.20 -0.22
N VAL A 108 -7.65 -2.95 0.03
CA VAL A 108 -7.32 -3.43 1.36
C VAL A 108 -6.47 -2.36 2.03
N MET A 109 -6.87 -1.96 3.23
CA MET A 109 -6.21 -0.91 3.99
C MET A 109 -5.77 -1.43 5.35
N PHE A 110 -4.54 -1.12 5.77
CA PHE A 110 -4.04 -1.51 7.08
C PHE A 110 -2.94 -0.56 7.57
N TRP A 111 -2.84 -0.46 8.90
CA TRP A 111 -1.84 0.38 9.55
C TRP A 111 -0.58 -0.41 9.89
N SER A 112 0.58 0.22 9.72
CA SER A 112 1.88 -0.40 10.05
C SER A 112 1.95 -0.90 11.50
N GLN A 113 1.37 -0.17 12.43
CA GLN A 113 1.38 -0.56 13.86
C GLN A 113 0.58 -1.84 14.13
N LYS A 114 -0.34 -2.22 13.27
CA LYS A 114 -1.10 -3.47 13.40
C LYS A 114 -0.30 -4.68 12.95
N ILE A 115 0.70 -4.49 12.12
CA ILE A 115 1.42 -5.58 11.46
C ILE A 115 2.91 -5.66 11.82
N LYS A 116 3.48 -4.64 12.46
CA LYS A 116 4.91 -4.59 12.76
C LYS A 116 5.41 -5.72 13.65
N HIS A 117 4.50 -6.39 14.39
CA HIS A 117 4.81 -7.52 15.24
C HIS A 117 4.86 -8.85 14.50
N LEU A 118 4.41 -8.88 13.25
CA LEU A 118 4.41 -10.08 12.44
C LEU A 118 5.84 -10.43 12.02
N LYS A 119 6.09 -11.73 11.84
CA LYS A 119 7.38 -12.21 11.32
C LYS A 119 7.22 -12.53 9.83
N PRO A 120 8.19 -12.15 8.99
CA PRO A 120 8.12 -12.49 7.58
C PRO A 120 8.27 -14.00 7.38
N VAL A 121 7.60 -14.50 6.34
CA VAL A 121 7.58 -15.91 5.97
C VAL A 121 8.17 -16.04 4.57
N GLU A 122 9.00 -17.07 4.38
CA GLU A 122 9.53 -17.36 3.06
C GLU A 122 8.43 -17.94 2.17
N VAL A 123 8.26 -17.34 0.99
CA VAL A 123 7.32 -17.80 -0.04
C VAL A 123 8.13 -18.14 -1.27
N LYS A 124 8.00 -19.35 -1.77
CA LYS A 124 8.74 -19.79 -2.96
C LYS A 124 8.33 -18.98 -4.17
N ASN A 125 9.32 -18.54 -4.93
CA ASN A 125 9.13 -17.77 -6.14
C ASN A 125 9.55 -18.65 -7.34
N LYS A 126 8.62 -18.86 -8.27
CA LYS A 126 8.87 -19.70 -9.45
C LYS A 126 9.97 -19.15 -10.37
N TYR A 127 10.29 -17.87 -10.27
CA TYR A 127 11.30 -17.22 -11.11
C TYR A 127 12.69 -17.22 -10.50
N VAL A 128 12.83 -17.42 -9.19
CA VAL A 128 14.10 -17.24 -8.48
C VAL A 128 14.69 -18.56 -7.98
N GLY A 129 13.93 -19.64 -7.90
CA GLY A 129 14.39 -20.91 -7.38
C GLY A 129 14.59 -20.94 -5.87
N ARG A 130 14.54 -19.79 -5.22
CA ARG A 130 14.55 -19.61 -3.76
C ARG A 130 13.37 -18.74 -3.36
N GLY A 131 12.97 -18.79 -2.10
CA GLY A 131 11.87 -17.98 -1.62
C GLY A 131 12.22 -16.50 -1.47
N GLU A 132 11.22 -15.68 -1.51
CA GLU A 132 11.26 -14.30 -1.04
C GLU A 132 10.51 -14.22 0.28
N TYR A 133 10.83 -13.23 1.11
CA TYR A 133 10.19 -13.08 2.41
C TYR A 133 9.07 -12.05 2.34
N PHE A 134 7.91 -12.44 2.89
CA PHE A 134 6.73 -11.58 2.94
C PHE A 134 6.10 -11.63 4.33
N TYR A 135 5.52 -10.52 4.74
CA TYR A 135 4.56 -10.52 5.84
C TYR A 135 3.24 -11.04 5.29
N GLN A 136 2.72 -12.10 5.90
CA GLN A 136 1.41 -12.65 5.56
C GLN A 136 0.40 -12.07 6.54
N ILE A 137 -0.32 -11.04 6.10
CA ILE A 137 -1.19 -10.25 6.96
C ILE A 137 -2.58 -10.88 6.97
N PRO A 138 -3.07 -11.34 8.14
CA PRO A 138 -4.43 -11.85 8.23
C PRO A 138 -5.45 -10.76 7.85
N LEU A 139 -6.52 -11.13 7.17
CA LEU A 139 -7.52 -10.18 6.73
C LEU A 139 -8.22 -9.46 7.90
N ASP A 140 -8.29 -10.08 9.06
CA ASP A 140 -8.87 -9.46 10.25
C ASP A 140 -8.07 -8.28 10.81
N LEU A 141 -6.81 -8.12 10.37
CA LEU A 141 -5.99 -6.95 10.68
C LEU A 141 -6.15 -5.84 9.64
N THR A 142 -7.00 -6.03 8.67
CA THR A 142 -7.20 -5.11 7.54
C THR A 142 -8.65 -4.67 7.45
N THR A 143 -8.87 -3.64 6.63
CA THR A 143 -10.21 -3.17 6.27
C THR A 143 -10.29 -3.11 4.76
N ILE A 144 -11.36 -3.63 4.18
CA ILE A 144 -11.62 -3.48 2.75
C ILE A 144 -12.51 -2.27 2.59
N ILE A 145 -12.03 -1.30 1.82
CA ILE A 145 -12.76 -0.06 1.58
C ILE A 145 -13.20 0.03 0.13
N LYS A 146 -14.29 0.74 -0.10
CA LYS A 146 -14.78 1.09 -1.43
C LYS A 146 -14.43 2.54 -1.71
N ARG A 147 -13.93 2.78 -2.93
CA ARG A 147 -13.58 4.12 -3.38
C ARG A 147 -14.77 5.10 -3.37
#